data_a6db56d24370b6dc7c9885231dfc8b6e
#
_entry.id   a6db56d24370b6dc7c9885231dfc8b6e
#
_cell.length_a   1.000
_cell.length_b   1.000
_cell.length_c   1.000
_cell.angle_alpha   90.00
_cell.angle_beta   90.00
_cell.angle_gamma   90.00
#
_symmetry.space_group_name_H-M   'P 1'
#
loop_
_entity.id
_entity.type
_entity.pdbx_description
1 polymer ?
#
loop_
_entity_poly.entity_id
_entity_poly.type
_entity_poly.pdbx_seq_one_letter_code
_entity_poly.pdbx_strand_id
1 'polypeptide(L)'
;MELKELIKYARDNRCSDLHITAGEAVAVRKYGELELLDITPSIEETEEMIFSILGDEDIQNVQAGKDIDVASTDESGGRLRINIYHQRRNLAASIRLLDSVIPSFEELGHSGKLFSKLVEKRSGLILVTGPTGSGKSTTLAAMIDYINNNMSRHIITCLLYTS
;
A
#
# COMPACT_ATOMS: atom_id res chain seq x y z
N MET A 1 -14.09 -11.62 13.45
CA MET A 1 -12.68 -11.17 13.38
C MET A 1 -12.69 -9.72 12.99
N GLU A 2 -11.89 -8.87 13.65
CA GLU A 2 -11.87 -7.45 13.36
C GLU A 2 -10.99 -7.13 12.14
N LEU A 3 -11.31 -6.02 11.43
CA LEU A 3 -10.50 -5.58 10.28
C LEU A 3 -9.02 -5.35 10.63
N LYS A 4 -8.74 -4.87 11.83
CA LYS A 4 -7.39 -4.66 12.33
C LYS A 4 -6.56 -5.95 12.40
N GLU A 5 -7.19 -7.06 12.77
CA GLU A 5 -6.56 -8.38 12.82
C GLU A 5 -6.21 -8.87 11.41
N LEU A 6 -7.10 -8.63 10.42
CA LEU A 6 -6.84 -8.94 9.01
C LEU A 6 -5.69 -8.10 8.44
N ILE A 7 -5.66 -6.80 8.73
CA ILE A 7 -4.59 -5.91 8.31
C ILE A 7 -3.26 -6.36 8.92
N LYS A 8 -3.26 -6.68 10.21
CA LYS A 8 -2.06 -7.21 10.89
C LYS A 8 -1.59 -8.52 10.27
N TYR A 9 -2.51 -9.46 10.04
CA TYR A 9 -2.19 -10.72 9.36
C TYR A 9 -1.54 -10.45 7.99
N ALA A 10 -2.13 -9.55 7.18
CA ALA A 10 -1.61 -9.21 5.87
C ALA A 10 -0.20 -8.59 5.95
N ARG A 11 0.08 -7.73 6.94
CA ARG A 11 1.43 -7.19 7.21
C ARG A 11 2.43 -8.27 7.57
N ASP A 12 2.09 -9.10 8.56
CA ASP A 12 2.97 -10.16 9.07
C ASP A 12 3.33 -11.18 7.97
N ASN A 13 2.42 -11.38 7.01
CA ASN A 13 2.61 -12.27 5.86
C ASN A 13 3.15 -11.57 4.59
N ARG A 14 3.53 -10.28 4.66
CA ARG A 14 4.04 -9.49 3.53
C ARG A 14 3.09 -9.44 2.32
N CYS A 15 1.78 -9.36 2.59
CA CYS A 15 0.80 -9.17 1.56
C CYS A 15 0.77 -7.71 1.10
N SER A 16 0.58 -7.46 -0.19
CA SER A 16 0.46 -6.12 -0.76
C SER A 16 -0.96 -5.58 -0.71
N ASP A 17 -1.95 -6.45 -0.86
CA ASP A 17 -3.35 -6.08 -0.89
C ASP A 17 -4.19 -7.07 -0.07
N LEU A 18 -5.29 -6.58 0.52
CA LEU A 18 -6.32 -7.33 1.20
C LEU A 18 -7.67 -6.98 0.58
N HIS A 19 -8.44 -7.97 0.19
CA HIS A 19 -9.75 -7.81 -0.41
C HIS A 19 -10.82 -8.46 0.47
N ILE A 20 -11.84 -7.68 0.79
CA ILE A 20 -12.97 -8.12 1.61
C ILE A 20 -14.24 -7.89 0.82
N THR A 21 -15.02 -8.94 0.63
CA THR A 21 -16.30 -8.90 -0.06
C THR A 21 -17.33 -9.69 0.77
N ALA A 22 -18.47 -9.12 1.01
CA ALA A 22 -19.52 -9.77 1.79
C ALA A 22 -19.93 -11.12 1.19
N GLY A 23 -19.94 -12.17 2.02
CA GLY A 23 -20.30 -13.53 1.62
C GLY A 23 -19.28 -14.26 0.75
N GLU A 24 -18.09 -13.67 0.52
CA GLU A 24 -16.98 -14.31 -0.19
C GLU A 24 -15.78 -14.50 0.74
N ALA A 25 -14.92 -15.48 0.44
CA ALA A 25 -13.70 -15.68 1.21
C ALA A 25 -12.78 -14.46 1.08
N VAL A 26 -12.25 -13.99 2.20
CA VAL A 26 -11.27 -12.91 2.22
C VAL A 26 -10.06 -13.30 1.39
N ALA A 27 -9.63 -12.42 0.48
CA ALA A 27 -8.47 -12.66 -0.37
C ALA A 27 -7.31 -11.72 0.01
N VAL A 28 -6.10 -12.25 0.00
CA VAL A 28 -4.87 -11.48 0.14
C VAL A 28 -4.01 -11.63 -1.11
N ARG A 29 -3.26 -10.59 -1.45
CA ARG A 29 -2.28 -10.68 -2.53
C ARG A 29 -0.88 -10.80 -1.93
N LYS A 30 -0.21 -11.91 -2.24
CA LYS A 30 1.14 -12.19 -1.78
C LYS A 30 2.04 -12.52 -2.97
N TYR A 31 3.15 -11.81 -3.11
CA TYR A 31 4.08 -11.96 -4.25
C TYR A 31 3.41 -11.89 -5.64
N GLY A 32 2.30 -11.13 -5.75
CA GLY A 32 1.54 -10.96 -7.00
C GLY A 32 0.41 -11.97 -7.19
N GLU A 33 0.36 -13.05 -6.42
CA GLU A 33 -0.68 -14.08 -6.47
C GLU A 33 -1.77 -13.81 -5.43
N LEU A 34 -3.02 -14.20 -5.75
CA LEU A 34 -4.14 -14.12 -4.84
C LEU A 34 -4.28 -15.44 -4.06
N GLU A 35 -4.31 -15.34 -2.74
CA GLU A 35 -4.56 -16.44 -1.81
C GLU A 35 -5.87 -16.16 -1.08
N LEU A 36 -6.73 -17.20 -0.95
CA LEU A 36 -7.97 -17.11 -0.18
C LEU A 36 -7.72 -17.56 1.25
N LEU A 37 -8.27 -16.81 2.20
CA LEU A 37 -8.24 -17.16 3.61
C LEU A 37 -9.52 -17.98 3.94
N ASP A 38 -9.43 -18.82 4.94
CA ASP A 38 -10.60 -19.56 5.47
C ASP A 38 -11.48 -18.67 6.38
N ILE A 39 -11.89 -17.53 5.83
CA ILE A 39 -12.67 -16.49 6.50
C ILE A 39 -13.66 -15.94 5.49
N THR A 40 -14.94 -16.09 5.76
CA THR A 40 -16.02 -15.60 4.90
C THR A 40 -16.96 -14.73 5.73
N PRO A 41 -16.76 -13.40 5.74
CA PRO A 41 -17.59 -12.50 6.54
C PRO A 41 -19.00 -12.40 5.96
N SER A 42 -20.01 -12.30 6.85
CA SER A 42 -21.38 -11.98 6.45
C SER A 42 -21.48 -10.54 5.91
N ILE A 43 -22.66 -10.17 5.43
CA ILE A 43 -22.94 -8.80 5.00
C ILE A 43 -22.75 -7.82 6.16
N GLU A 44 -23.35 -8.15 7.30
CA GLU A 44 -23.30 -7.35 8.52
C GLU A 44 -21.86 -7.20 9.04
N GLU A 45 -21.12 -8.30 9.09
CA GLU A 45 -19.70 -8.30 9.53
C GLU A 45 -18.83 -7.46 8.60
N THR A 46 -19.08 -7.52 7.28
CA THR A 46 -18.35 -6.72 6.30
C THR A 46 -18.62 -5.22 6.48
N GLU A 47 -19.89 -4.85 6.70
CA GLU A 47 -20.26 -3.45 6.96
C GLU A 47 -19.61 -2.93 8.25
N GLU A 48 -19.68 -3.71 9.34
CA GLU A 48 -19.03 -3.35 10.61
C GLU A 48 -17.52 -3.16 10.46
N MET A 49 -16.85 -4.09 9.76
CA MET A 49 -15.41 -3.98 9.48
C MET A 49 -15.08 -2.70 8.71
N ILE A 50 -15.82 -2.40 7.64
CA ILE A 50 -15.57 -1.24 6.79
C ILE A 50 -15.85 0.05 7.55
N PHE A 51 -16.98 0.12 8.27
CA PHE A 51 -17.35 1.33 9.02
C PHE A 51 -16.43 1.61 10.21
N SER A 52 -15.77 0.58 10.76
CA SER A 52 -14.83 0.74 11.87
C SER A 52 -13.62 1.63 11.57
N ILE A 53 -13.33 1.87 10.30
CA ILE A 53 -12.17 2.66 9.83
C ILE A 53 -12.57 3.97 9.16
N LEU A 54 -13.85 4.28 9.08
CA LEU A 54 -14.38 5.46 8.40
C LEU A 54 -14.86 6.51 9.40
N GLY A 55 -14.78 7.77 8.98
CA GLY A 55 -15.45 8.88 9.66
C GLY A 55 -16.93 8.99 9.27
N ASP A 56 -17.69 9.74 10.03
CA ASP A 56 -19.15 9.89 9.84
C ASP A 56 -19.54 10.36 8.44
N GLU A 57 -18.78 11.28 7.85
CA GLU A 57 -19.01 11.79 6.50
C GLU A 57 -18.82 10.70 5.43
N ASP A 58 -17.78 9.90 5.57
CA ASP A 58 -17.48 8.79 4.66
C ASP A 58 -18.54 7.69 4.76
N ILE A 59 -18.99 7.38 5.97
CA ILE A 59 -20.09 6.42 6.20
C ILE A 59 -21.36 6.88 5.48
N GLN A 60 -21.73 8.17 5.59
CA GLN A 60 -22.87 8.73 4.89
C GLN A 60 -22.73 8.63 3.36
N ASN A 61 -21.54 8.89 2.82
CA ASN A 61 -21.27 8.77 1.40
C ASN A 61 -21.42 7.31 0.91
N VAL A 62 -20.87 6.36 1.66
CA VAL A 62 -20.98 4.93 1.36
C VAL A 62 -22.45 4.48 1.43
N GLN A 63 -23.19 4.86 2.45
CA GLN A 63 -24.61 4.54 2.60
C GLN A 63 -25.48 5.18 1.50
N ALA A 64 -25.04 6.31 0.93
CA ALA A 64 -25.65 6.93 -0.24
C ALA A 64 -25.29 6.23 -1.56
N GLY A 65 -24.55 5.12 -1.52
CA GLY A 65 -24.18 4.33 -2.70
C GLY A 65 -22.96 4.87 -3.46
N LYS A 66 -22.15 5.74 -2.85
CA LYS A 66 -20.93 6.25 -3.48
C LYS A 66 -19.73 5.34 -3.17
N ASP A 67 -18.89 5.16 -4.16
CA ASP A 67 -17.56 4.58 -3.95
C ASP A 67 -16.61 5.64 -3.40
N ILE A 68 -15.77 5.26 -2.44
CA ILE A 68 -14.82 6.18 -1.79
C ILE A 68 -13.40 5.60 -1.78
N ASP A 69 -12.41 6.48 -1.80
CA ASP A 69 -10.98 6.14 -1.67
C ASP A 69 -10.40 6.90 -0.49
N VAL A 70 -9.99 6.19 0.55
CA VAL A 70 -9.55 6.74 1.82
C VAL A 70 -8.10 6.37 2.09
N ALA A 71 -7.32 7.33 2.58
CA ALA A 71 -6.00 7.08 3.13
C ALA A 71 -6.11 6.92 4.65
N SER A 72 -5.52 5.87 5.20
CA SER A 72 -5.52 5.59 6.63
C SER A 72 -4.14 5.11 7.09
N THR A 73 -4.03 4.87 8.38
CA THR A 73 -2.81 4.33 9.00
C THR A 73 -3.22 3.21 9.95
N ASP A 74 -2.53 2.08 9.89
CA ASP A 74 -2.77 0.98 10.81
C ASP A 74 -2.14 1.22 12.19
N GLU A 75 -2.37 0.32 13.13
CA GLU A 75 -1.86 0.42 14.51
C GLU A 75 -0.32 0.39 14.60
N SER A 76 0.37 -0.14 13.60
CA SER A 76 1.84 -0.13 13.51
C SER A 76 2.42 1.15 12.91
N GLY A 77 1.56 2.10 12.51
CA GLY A 77 1.95 3.32 11.79
C GLY A 77 2.13 3.10 10.27
N GLY A 78 1.81 1.92 9.77
CA GLY A 78 1.87 1.60 8.35
C GLY A 78 0.74 2.26 7.57
N ARG A 79 1.07 2.87 6.43
CA ARG A 79 0.07 3.55 5.58
C ARG A 79 -0.80 2.55 4.83
N LEU A 80 -2.08 2.89 4.70
CA LEU A 80 -3.10 2.14 3.97
C LEU A 80 -3.75 3.04 2.93
N ARG A 81 -4.07 2.47 1.77
CA ARG A 81 -5.01 3.06 0.83
C ARG A 81 -6.19 2.12 0.69
N ILE A 82 -7.36 2.61 0.95
CA ILE A 82 -8.58 1.81 1.07
C ILE A 82 -9.59 2.32 0.05
N ASN A 83 -9.95 1.47 -0.89
CA ASN A 83 -11.04 1.73 -1.81
C ASN A 83 -12.25 0.92 -1.37
N ILE A 84 -13.36 1.60 -1.12
CA ILE A 84 -14.64 1.01 -0.70
C ILE A 84 -15.64 1.23 -1.81
N TYR A 85 -16.31 0.15 -2.20
CA TYR A 85 -17.23 0.14 -3.33
C TYR A 85 -18.35 -0.87 -3.12
N HIS A 86 -19.37 -0.79 -3.97
CA HIS A 86 -20.47 -1.74 -3.96
C HIS A 86 -20.27 -2.81 -5.02
N GLN A 87 -20.31 -4.07 -4.60
CA GLN A 87 -20.30 -5.22 -5.48
C GLN A 87 -21.56 -6.06 -5.25
N ARG A 88 -22.37 -6.28 -6.31
CA ARG A 88 -23.62 -7.03 -6.22
C ARG A 88 -24.57 -6.54 -5.09
N ARG A 89 -24.65 -5.24 -4.88
CA ARG A 89 -25.40 -4.54 -3.82
C ARG A 89 -24.84 -4.67 -2.40
N ASN A 90 -23.74 -5.33 -2.19
CA ASN A 90 -23.08 -5.45 -0.90
C ASN A 90 -21.81 -4.61 -0.87
N LEU A 91 -21.37 -4.21 0.31
CA LEU A 91 -20.09 -3.52 0.48
C LEU A 91 -18.92 -4.46 0.22
N ALA A 92 -17.89 -3.89 -0.38
CA ALA A 92 -16.60 -4.51 -0.57
C ALA A 92 -15.49 -3.47 -0.33
N ALA A 93 -14.33 -3.93 0.10
CA ALA A 93 -13.17 -3.10 0.30
C ALA A 93 -11.92 -3.75 -0.31
N SER A 94 -11.11 -2.92 -0.98
CA SER A 94 -9.76 -3.26 -1.42
C SER A 94 -8.78 -2.39 -0.64
N ILE A 95 -7.96 -3.01 0.18
CA ILE A 95 -7.01 -2.35 1.07
C ILE A 95 -5.61 -2.63 0.58
N ARG A 96 -4.91 -1.59 0.13
CA ARG A 96 -3.50 -1.66 -0.23
C ARG A 96 -2.63 -1.31 0.97
N LEU A 97 -1.74 -2.22 1.33
CA LEU A 97 -0.78 -2.03 2.39
C LEU A 97 0.49 -1.39 1.79
N LEU A 98 0.71 -0.12 2.11
CA LEU A 98 1.91 0.58 1.66
C LEU A 98 3.05 0.27 2.63
N ASP A 99 4.19 -0.09 2.09
CA ASP A 99 5.39 -0.25 2.90
C ASP A 99 5.78 1.09 3.51
N SER A 100 5.89 1.13 4.83
CA SER A 100 6.31 2.32 5.59
C SER A 100 7.82 2.40 5.76
N VAL A 101 8.50 1.29 5.55
CA VAL A 101 9.96 1.21 5.67
C VAL A 101 10.56 1.16 4.26
N ILE A 102 11.37 2.17 3.95
CA ILE A 102 12.16 2.19 2.72
C ILE A 102 13.39 1.30 2.97
N PRO A 103 13.57 0.21 2.19
CA PRO A 103 14.73 -0.66 2.38
C PRO A 103 16.03 0.05 2.03
N SER A 104 17.10 -0.28 2.75
CA SER A 104 18.45 0.18 2.45
C SER A 104 18.95 -0.37 1.12
N PHE A 105 20.02 0.20 0.59
CA PHE A 105 20.65 -0.31 -0.64
C PHE A 105 21.10 -1.76 -0.50
N GLU A 106 21.62 -2.12 0.68
CA GLU A 106 22.09 -3.46 0.99
C GLU A 106 20.95 -4.48 1.04
N GLU A 107 19.82 -4.13 1.63
CA GLU A 107 18.60 -4.96 1.65
C GLU A 107 18.01 -5.17 0.27
N LEU A 108 18.21 -4.22 -0.64
CA LEU A 108 17.85 -4.35 -2.06
C LEU A 108 18.86 -5.15 -2.88
N GLY A 109 19.94 -5.66 -2.25
CA GLY A 109 21.00 -6.39 -2.93
C GLY A 109 21.94 -5.49 -3.75
N HIS A 110 21.90 -4.18 -3.50
CA HIS A 110 22.75 -3.22 -4.19
C HIS A 110 24.02 -2.89 -3.39
N SER A 111 25.09 -2.52 -4.10
CA SER A 111 26.28 -1.98 -3.43
C SER A 111 26.02 -0.57 -2.91
N GLY A 112 25.91 -0.41 -1.60
CA GLY A 112 25.69 0.90 -0.97
C GLY A 112 26.75 1.93 -1.37
N LYS A 113 28.02 1.54 -1.51
CA LYS A 113 29.10 2.41 -1.96
C LYS A 113 28.91 2.91 -3.42
N LEU A 114 28.32 2.11 -4.29
CA LEU A 114 28.06 2.51 -5.66
C LEU A 114 26.89 3.51 -5.71
N PHE A 115 25.80 3.17 -5.05
CA PHE A 115 24.59 3.99 -5.07
C PHE A 115 24.78 5.31 -4.36
N SER A 116 25.47 5.34 -3.20
CA SER A 116 25.81 6.60 -2.53
C SER A 116 26.64 7.54 -3.44
N LYS A 117 27.67 7.02 -4.12
CA LYS A 117 28.46 7.81 -5.07
C LYS A 117 27.65 8.34 -6.27
N LEU A 118 26.63 7.59 -6.72
CA LEU A 118 25.75 8.06 -7.80
C LEU A 118 24.88 9.23 -7.35
N VAL A 119 24.23 9.11 -6.18
CA VAL A 119 23.31 10.15 -5.66
C VAL A 119 24.03 11.38 -5.12
N GLU A 120 25.32 11.28 -4.78
CA GLU A 120 26.16 12.39 -4.36
C GLU A 120 26.52 13.35 -5.50
N LYS A 121 26.39 12.92 -6.75
CA LYS A 121 26.69 13.77 -7.92
C LYS A 121 25.85 15.05 -7.90
N ARG A 122 26.47 16.18 -8.28
CA ARG A 122 25.80 17.48 -8.31
C ARG A 122 24.91 17.69 -9.53
N SER A 123 25.16 16.94 -10.59
CA SER A 123 24.44 17.06 -11.86
C SER A 123 24.54 15.74 -12.62
N GLY A 124 23.59 15.50 -13.51
CA GLY A 124 23.51 14.30 -14.34
C GLY A 124 22.10 13.75 -14.39
N LEU A 125 21.96 12.62 -15.05
CA LEU A 125 20.72 11.85 -15.16
C LEU A 125 21.00 10.41 -14.73
N ILE A 126 20.16 9.89 -13.84
CA ILE A 126 20.15 8.48 -13.44
C ILE A 126 18.84 7.86 -13.95
N LEU A 127 18.95 6.82 -14.77
CA LEU A 127 17.79 6.07 -15.28
C LEU A 127 17.71 4.72 -14.59
N VAL A 128 16.55 4.44 -13.95
CA VAL A 128 16.23 3.14 -13.37
C VAL A 128 15.16 2.50 -14.24
N THR A 129 15.54 1.44 -14.96
CA THR A 129 14.68 0.77 -15.95
C THR A 129 14.47 -0.70 -15.60
N GLY A 130 13.39 -1.29 -16.09
CA GLY A 130 13.05 -2.70 -15.89
C GLY A 130 11.55 -2.96 -16.04
N PRO A 131 11.09 -4.21 -16.04
CA PRO A 131 9.69 -4.57 -16.13
C PRO A 131 8.90 -4.13 -14.88
N THR A 132 7.57 -4.20 -14.95
CA THR A 132 6.71 -3.96 -13.79
C THR A 132 7.04 -4.97 -12.67
N GLY A 133 7.06 -4.50 -11.42
CA GLY A 133 7.41 -5.35 -10.26
C GLY A 133 8.91 -5.58 -10.03
N SER A 134 9.81 -5.06 -10.89
CA SER A 134 11.26 -5.25 -10.73
C SER A 134 11.94 -4.39 -9.65
N GLY A 135 11.18 -3.66 -8.84
CA GLY A 135 11.75 -2.84 -7.75
C GLY A 135 12.22 -1.44 -8.15
N LYS A 136 11.92 -0.95 -9.36
CA LYS A 136 12.33 0.40 -9.81
C LYS A 136 11.98 1.52 -8.84
N SER A 137 10.71 1.57 -8.45
CA SER A 137 10.20 2.60 -7.53
C SER A 137 10.80 2.47 -6.14
N THR A 138 11.04 1.24 -5.68
CA THR A 138 11.69 0.95 -4.40
C THR A 138 13.15 1.39 -4.40
N THR A 139 13.87 1.14 -5.49
CA THR A 139 15.25 1.61 -5.67
C THR A 139 15.32 3.14 -5.69
N LEU A 140 14.41 3.80 -6.41
CA LEU A 140 14.32 5.26 -6.41
C LEU A 140 13.99 5.82 -5.02
N ALA A 141 13.06 5.18 -4.30
CA ALA A 141 12.74 5.57 -2.93
C ALA A 141 13.95 5.45 -2.00
N ALA A 142 14.73 4.37 -2.10
CA ALA A 142 15.96 4.20 -1.34
C ALA A 142 17.02 5.27 -1.67
N MET A 143 17.14 5.66 -2.96
CA MET A 143 18.04 6.76 -3.35
C MET A 143 17.59 8.10 -2.75
N ILE A 144 16.30 8.39 -2.78
CA ILE A 144 15.73 9.63 -2.23
C ILE A 144 15.89 9.65 -0.71
N ASP A 145 15.62 8.53 -0.05
CA ASP A 145 15.78 8.39 1.39
C ASP A 145 17.24 8.61 1.82
N TYR A 146 18.18 8.03 1.11
CA TYR A 146 19.61 8.26 1.35
C TYR A 146 19.97 9.75 1.24
N ILE A 147 19.50 10.45 0.20
CA ILE A 147 19.73 11.89 0.02
C ILE A 147 19.12 12.68 1.19
N ASN A 148 17.88 12.34 1.56
CA ASN A 148 17.14 13.04 2.61
C ASN A 148 17.82 12.90 3.99
N ASN A 149 18.38 11.73 4.28
CA ASN A 149 19.02 11.44 5.56
C ASN A 149 20.49 11.92 5.64
N ASN A 150 21.17 12.07 4.50
CA ASN A 150 22.62 12.33 4.48
C ASN A 150 23.02 13.67 3.85
N MET A 151 22.06 14.39 3.22
CA MET A 151 22.39 15.60 2.47
C MET A 151 21.34 16.69 2.71
N SER A 152 21.78 17.94 2.80
CA SER A 152 20.90 19.10 2.84
C SER A 152 20.53 19.52 1.41
N ARG A 153 19.53 18.86 0.79
CA ARG A 153 19.07 19.14 -0.58
C ARG A 153 17.57 19.31 -0.62
N HIS A 154 17.10 20.16 -1.52
CA HIS A 154 15.69 20.25 -1.86
C HIS A 154 15.34 19.18 -2.87
N ILE A 155 14.41 18.29 -2.52
CA ILE A 155 14.02 17.13 -3.33
C ILE A 155 12.60 17.39 -3.88
N ILE A 156 12.44 17.27 -5.19
CA ILE A 156 11.15 17.38 -5.86
C ILE A 156 10.88 16.05 -6.55
N THR A 157 9.74 15.44 -6.24
CA THR A 157 9.27 14.20 -6.89
C THR A 157 8.03 14.48 -7.73
N CYS A 158 7.96 13.86 -8.91
CA CYS A 158 6.79 13.94 -9.78
C CYS A 158 6.50 12.56 -10.37
N LEU A 159 5.27 12.08 -10.19
CA LEU A 159 4.77 10.88 -10.87
C LEU A 159 4.11 11.33 -12.17
N LEU A 160 4.62 10.82 -13.30
CA LEU A 160 3.99 11.00 -14.60
C LEU A 160 2.96 9.88 -14.77
N TYR A 161 1.68 10.22 -14.76
CA TYR A 161 0.64 9.30 -15.23
C TYR A 161 0.65 9.36 -16.76
N THR A 162 1.13 8.29 -17.39
CA THR A 162 0.81 8.07 -18.80
C THR A 162 -0.56 7.40 -18.84
N SER A 163 -1.54 8.14 -19.31
CA SER A 163 -2.88 7.66 -19.69
C SER A 163 -2.76 6.62 -20.80
#